data_7cb2fec3142e2ee094c3dae8e5fe2f28
#
_entry.id   7cb2fec3142e2ee094c3dae8e5fe2f28
#
_cell.length_a   1.000
_cell.length_b   1.000
_cell.length_c   1.000
_cell.angle_alpha   90.00
_cell.angle_beta   90.00
_cell.angle_gamma   90.00
#
_symmetry.space_group_name_H-M   'P 1'
#
loop_
_entity.id
_entity.type
_entity.pdbx_description
1 polymer ?
#
loop_
_entity_poly.entity_id
_entity_poly.type
_entity_poly.pdbx_seq_one_letter_code
_entity_poly.pdbx_strand_id
1 'polypeptide(L)'
;MKSKINDRGFTLIELLVVIAIIGLLASIVLVSLNSARMKARDTKRIAEIKQLMIALEMYYDSNGHYPISSGGCGATSPNSGWCNSVQSLSGGHWIHDNGVVNVLSLFMSTEPIDPKQGTSPNWTPLNGGTFFYFASGYGGTGQWYMIVFGLENYPHPLENQDGVKACDGRYFHYGTGSNGIITIGASCGQ
;
A
#
# COMPACT_ATOMS: atom_id res chain seq x y z
N MET A 1 -66.50 10.45 28.04
CA MET A 1 -66.33 10.36 26.57
C MET A 1 -65.05 9.57 26.32
N LYS A 2 -65.12 8.33 25.78
CA LYS A 2 -63.92 7.57 25.34
C LYS A 2 -63.63 7.89 23.88
N SER A 3 -62.47 8.49 23.63
CA SER A 3 -61.98 8.71 22.29
C SER A 3 -61.71 7.37 21.62
N LYS A 4 -62.37 7.11 20.47
CA LYS A 4 -62.12 5.93 19.64
C LYS A 4 -60.84 6.22 18.85
N ILE A 5 -59.72 5.59 19.25
CA ILE A 5 -58.50 5.61 18.46
C ILE A 5 -58.78 4.75 17.23
N ASN A 6 -58.73 5.37 16.05
CA ASN A 6 -58.81 4.63 14.77
C ASN A 6 -57.44 3.98 14.51
N ASP A 7 -57.28 2.73 14.91
CA ASP A 7 -56.13 1.90 14.55
C ASP A 7 -56.22 1.57 13.05
N ARG A 8 -55.56 2.37 12.23
CA ARG A 8 -55.32 2.03 10.81
C ARG A 8 -54.19 0.99 10.77
N GLY A 9 -54.54 -0.26 10.53
CA GLY A 9 -53.55 -1.33 10.31
C GLY A 9 -52.83 -1.15 8.97
N PHE A 10 -51.55 -1.52 8.92
CA PHE A 10 -50.74 -1.56 7.70
C PHE A 10 -51.22 -2.67 6.77
N THR A 11 -51.30 -2.40 5.48
CA THR A 11 -51.60 -3.42 4.48
C THR A 11 -50.35 -4.21 4.08
N LEU A 12 -50.53 -5.47 3.71
CA LEU A 12 -49.46 -6.35 3.28
C LEU A 12 -48.72 -5.82 2.05
N ILE A 13 -49.47 -5.15 1.15
CA ILE A 13 -48.92 -4.56 -0.07
C ILE A 13 -48.04 -3.32 0.22
N GLU A 14 -48.44 -2.47 1.19
CA GLU A 14 -47.62 -1.34 1.61
C GLU A 14 -46.26 -1.80 2.16
N LEU A 15 -46.25 -2.86 2.96
CA LEU A 15 -45.02 -3.42 3.47
C LEU A 15 -44.14 -4.00 2.34
N LEU A 16 -44.75 -4.74 1.41
CA LEU A 16 -44.06 -5.38 0.29
C LEU A 16 -43.38 -4.34 -0.64
N VAL A 17 -44.10 -3.25 -0.96
CA VAL A 17 -43.58 -2.17 -1.80
C VAL A 17 -42.38 -1.48 -1.11
N VAL A 18 -42.49 -1.22 0.19
CA VAL A 18 -41.41 -0.58 0.96
C VAL A 18 -40.12 -1.44 0.96
N ILE A 19 -40.23 -2.72 1.23
CA ILE A 19 -39.03 -3.61 1.22
C ILE A 19 -38.45 -3.76 -0.19
N ALA A 20 -39.29 -3.75 -1.24
CA ALA A 20 -38.84 -3.78 -2.62
C ALA A 20 -38.02 -2.51 -2.99
N ILE A 21 -38.50 -1.34 -2.58
CA ILE A 21 -37.79 -0.07 -2.81
C ILE A 21 -36.48 -0.04 -2.01
N ILE A 22 -36.50 -0.44 -0.74
CA ILE A 22 -35.29 -0.50 0.09
C ILE A 22 -34.27 -1.46 -0.53
N GLY A 23 -34.69 -2.63 -0.99
CA GLY A 23 -33.81 -3.61 -1.66
C GLY A 23 -33.16 -3.05 -2.92
N LEU A 24 -33.93 -2.32 -3.73
CA LEU A 24 -33.41 -1.65 -4.93
C LEU A 24 -32.36 -0.58 -4.57
N LEU A 25 -32.66 0.30 -3.64
CA LEU A 25 -31.75 1.36 -3.21
C LEU A 25 -30.48 0.77 -2.55
N ALA A 26 -30.62 -0.24 -1.72
CA ALA A 26 -29.49 -0.91 -1.07
C ALA A 26 -28.51 -1.50 -2.07
N SER A 27 -28.98 -2.08 -3.18
CA SER A 27 -28.12 -2.65 -4.21
C SER A 27 -27.20 -1.62 -4.86
N ILE A 28 -27.70 -0.43 -5.17
CA ILE A 28 -26.92 0.66 -5.76
C ILE A 28 -25.89 1.21 -4.77
N VAL A 29 -26.28 1.37 -3.50
CA VAL A 29 -25.41 1.87 -2.43
C VAL A 29 -24.24 0.92 -2.17
N LEU A 30 -24.46 -0.40 -2.17
CA LEU A 30 -23.39 -1.38 -1.93
C LEU A 30 -22.29 -1.32 -2.98
N VAL A 31 -22.61 -1.16 -4.25
CA VAL A 31 -21.62 -1.03 -5.34
C VAL A 31 -20.80 0.25 -5.17
N SER A 32 -21.47 1.39 -4.91
CA SER A 32 -20.80 2.68 -4.68
C SER A 32 -19.88 2.64 -3.46
N LEU A 33 -20.28 1.96 -2.39
CA LEU A 33 -19.51 1.85 -1.16
C LEU A 33 -18.21 1.05 -1.36
N ASN A 34 -18.24 -0.02 -2.16
CA ASN A 34 -17.03 -0.80 -2.47
C ASN A 34 -16.01 0.04 -3.24
N SER A 35 -16.43 0.80 -4.25
CA SER A 35 -15.56 1.72 -4.98
C SER A 35 -14.96 2.79 -4.06
N ALA A 36 -15.77 3.37 -3.19
CA ALA A 36 -15.30 4.38 -2.22
C ALA A 36 -14.26 3.79 -1.25
N ARG A 37 -14.47 2.57 -0.77
CA ARG A 37 -13.52 1.87 0.11
C ARG A 37 -12.19 1.57 -0.59
N MET A 38 -12.19 1.15 -1.86
CA MET A 38 -10.97 0.95 -2.65
C MET A 38 -10.18 2.26 -2.77
N LYS A 39 -10.84 3.34 -3.18
CA LYS A 39 -10.21 4.67 -3.27
C LYS A 39 -9.63 5.16 -1.95
N ALA A 40 -10.34 4.94 -0.83
CA ALA A 40 -9.86 5.31 0.50
C ALA A 40 -8.59 4.54 0.88
N ARG A 41 -8.53 3.24 0.60
CA ARG A 41 -7.32 2.44 0.85
C ARG A 41 -6.15 2.87 -0.03
N ASP A 42 -6.39 3.17 -1.30
CA ASP A 42 -5.35 3.66 -2.21
C ASP A 42 -4.81 5.02 -1.78
N THR A 43 -5.68 5.94 -1.37
CA THR A 43 -5.26 7.23 -0.81
C THR A 43 -4.40 7.04 0.44
N LYS A 44 -4.78 6.11 1.32
CA LYS A 44 -4.00 5.76 2.50
C LYS A 44 -2.62 5.22 2.12
N ARG A 45 -2.53 4.25 1.19
CA ARG A 45 -1.25 3.71 0.68
C ARG A 45 -0.32 4.80 0.20
N ILE A 46 -0.83 5.67 -0.69
CA ILE A 46 -0.03 6.76 -1.27
C ILE A 46 0.46 7.73 -0.17
N ALA A 47 -0.39 8.07 0.80
CA ALA A 47 -0.01 8.95 1.89
C ALA A 47 1.07 8.32 2.79
N GLU A 48 0.92 7.06 3.15
CA GLU A 48 1.86 6.31 3.99
C GLU A 48 3.20 6.08 3.30
N ILE A 49 3.21 5.75 2.01
CA ILE A 49 4.44 5.61 1.23
C ILE A 49 5.18 6.94 1.10
N LYS A 50 4.47 8.06 0.94
CA LYS A 50 5.11 9.39 0.96
C LYS A 50 5.77 9.71 2.30
N GLN A 51 5.16 9.33 3.42
CA GLN A 51 5.77 9.48 4.75
C GLN A 51 7.00 8.59 4.90
N LEU A 52 6.95 7.36 4.39
CA LEU A 52 8.10 6.47 4.36
C LEU A 52 9.25 7.05 3.53
N MET A 53 8.96 7.63 2.36
CA MET A 53 9.99 8.29 1.54
C MET A 53 10.66 9.44 2.30
N ILE A 54 9.91 10.26 3.03
CA ILE A 54 10.48 11.34 3.87
C ILE A 54 11.40 10.76 4.95
N ALA A 55 11.00 9.68 5.61
CA ALA A 55 11.82 9.03 6.62
C ALA A 55 13.12 8.43 6.03
N LEU A 56 13.05 7.91 4.81
CA LEU A 56 14.23 7.41 4.07
C LEU A 56 15.20 8.53 3.70
N GLU A 57 14.70 9.70 3.27
CA GLU A 57 15.55 10.88 3.03
C GLU A 57 16.24 11.37 4.31
N MET A 58 15.50 11.44 5.44
CA MET A 58 16.07 11.81 6.73
C MET A 58 17.14 10.79 7.20
N TYR A 59 16.92 9.51 6.90
CA TYR A 59 17.91 8.47 7.16
C TYR A 59 19.17 8.67 6.32
N TYR A 60 19.00 8.97 5.02
CA TYR A 60 20.10 9.26 4.11
C TYR A 60 20.92 10.46 4.56
N ASP A 61 20.28 11.56 4.94
CA ASP A 61 20.93 12.74 5.47
C ASP A 61 21.82 12.46 6.71
N SER A 62 21.37 11.50 7.53
CA SER A 62 22.07 11.14 8.77
C SER A 62 23.17 10.11 8.57
N ASN A 63 23.06 9.22 7.58
CA ASN A 63 23.94 8.04 7.41
C ASN A 63 24.74 8.04 6.11
N GLY A 64 24.41 8.92 5.15
CA GLY A 64 25.06 9.01 3.82
C GLY A 64 24.66 7.90 2.86
N HIS A 65 23.68 7.07 3.22
CA HIS A 65 23.11 6.03 2.37
C HIS A 65 21.69 5.69 2.82
N TYR A 66 20.88 5.14 1.92
CA TYR A 66 19.59 4.55 2.26
C TYR A 66 19.75 3.19 2.93
N PRO A 67 18.81 2.72 3.73
CA PRO A 67 18.87 1.40 4.36
C PRO A 67 19.12 0.31 3.32
N ILE A 68 20.21 -0.47 3.51
CA ILE A 68 20.65 -1.47 2.55
C ILE A 68 19.84 -2.75 2.73
N SER A 69 19.05 -3.12 1.74
CA SER A 69 18.16 -4.28 1.77
C SER A 69 18.87 -5.64 1.58
N SER A 70 20.20 -5.64 1.45
CA SER A 70 20.98 -6.88 1.32
C SER A 70 21.08 -7.65 2.63
N GLY A 71 21.01 -8.97 2.57
CA GLY A 71 21.34 -9.87 3.68
C GLY A 71 20.23 -10.18 4.66
N GLY A 72 18.94 -9.93 4.36
CA GLY A 72 17.93 -10.54 5.18
C GLY A 72 16.78 -9.70 5.70
N CYS A 73 16.16 -8.94 4.87
CA CYS A 73 14.80 -8.49 5.16
C CYS A 73 13.82 -9.68 5.07
N GLY A 74 13.94 -10.61 6.02
CA GLY A 74 13.08 -11.81 6.10
C GLY A 74 13.74 -13.11 5.65
N ALA A 75 13.56 -14.13 6.47
CA ALA A 75 14.26 -15.43 6.42
C ALA A 75 13.95 -16.32 5.20
N THR A 76 13.16 -15.89 4.23
CA THR A 76 12.68 -16.74 3.14
C THR A 76 13.18 -16.40 1.74
N SER A 77 13.98 -15.34 1.59
CA SER A 77 14.61 -15.05 0.29
C SER A 77 16.06 -14.58 0.48
N PRO A 78 16.99 -15.50 0.66
CA PRO A 78 18.41 -15.18 0.91
C PRO A 78 19.12 -14.49 -0.27
N ASN A 79 18.49 -14.39 -1.44
CA ASN A 79 19.15 -13.94 -2.66
C ASN A 79 18.49 -12.74 -3.37
N SER A 80 17.40 -12.17 -2.88
CA SER A 80 16.68 -11.15 -3.65
C SER A 80 16.96 -9.71 -3.25
N GLY A 81 17.49 -9.47 -2.06
CA GLY A 81 17.71 -8.09 -1.57
C GLY A 81 16.44 -7.27 -1.36
N TRP A 82 15.26 -7.90 -1.36
CA TRP A 82 13.99 -7.24 -1.14
C TRP A 82 13.53 -7.32 0.31
N CYS A 83 13.12 -6.16 0.86
CA CYS A 83 12.32 -6.10 2.08
C CYS A 83 10.83 -6.05 1.73
N ASN A 84 9.97 -6.61 2.58
CA ASN A 84 8.53 -6.53 2.37
C ASN A 84 7.76 -6.38 3.67
N SER A 85 6.61 -5.70 3.62
CA SER A 85 5.82 -5.36 4.78
C SER A 85 5.15 -6.55 5.48
N VAL A 86 5.03 -7.70 4.81
CA VAL A 86 4.45 -8.93 5.38
C VAL A 86 5.43 -9.63 6.32
N GLN A 87 6.72 -9.49 6.07
CA GLN A 87 7.79 -10.10 6.86
C GLN A 87 8.30 -9.18 7.98
N SER A 88 7.42 -8.39 8.57
CA SER A 88 7.74 -7.56 9.74
C SER A 88 8.27 -8.45 10.87
N LEU A 89 9.58 -8.40 11.09
CA LEU A 89 10.29 -9.32 12.00
C LEU A 89 10.24 -8.90 13.47
N SER A 90 10.01 -7.63 13.78
CA SER A 90 9.98 -7.18 15.17
C SER A 90 9.32 -5.80 15.27
N GLY A 91 8.26 -5.72 16.07
CA GLY A 91 7.67 -4.43 16.46
C GLY A 91 7.06 -3.57 15.34
N GLY A 92 6.78 -4.13 14.15
CA GLY A 92 6.20 -3.39 13.03
C GLY A 92 7.23 -2.79 12.05
N HIS A 93 8.49 -3.22 12.13
CA HIS A 93 9.56 -2.76 11.26
C HIS A 93 9.93 -3.84 10.23
N TRP A 94 9.98 -3.48 8.98
CA TRP A 94 10.28 -4.39 7.86
C TRP A 94 11.41 -3.89 6.94
N ILE A 95 11.85 -2.64 7.09
CA ILE A 95 13.04 -2.10 6.42
C ILE A 95 14.24 -2.27 7.33
N HIS A 96 15.30 -2.86 6.79
CA HIS A 96 16.55 -3.16 7.50
C HIS A 96 17.73 -2.51 6.79
N ASP A 97 18.79 -2.23 7.54
CA ASP A 97 20.08 -1.87 7.00
C ASP A 97 21.09 -2.97 7.33
N ASN A 98 21.51 -3.75 6.33
CA ASN A 98 22.43 -4.89 6.50
C ASN A 98 22.03 -5.85 7.64
N GLY A 99 20.75 -6.12 7.80
CA GLY A 99 20.20 -6.97 8.85
C GLY A 99 19.95 -6.27 10.20
N VAL A 100 20.31 -5.00 10.33
CA VAL A 100 19.92 -4.20 11.50
C VAL A 100 18.47 -3.77 11.36
N VAL A 101 17.64 -4.10 12.33
CA VAL A 101 16.21 -3.77 12.39
C VAL A 101 15.98 -2.38 12.99
N ASN A 102 14.78 -1.83 12.78
CA ASN A 102 14.34 -0.57 13.40
C ASN A 102 15.16 0.67 12.99
N VAL A 103 15.81 0.62 11.85
CA VAL A 103 16.71 1.71 11.40
C VAL A 103 15.98 3.04 11.16
N LEU A 104 14.69 2.99 10.86
CA LEU A 104 13.86 4.19 10.66
C LEU A 104 13.17 4.67 11.96
N SER A 105 13.38 4.02 13.10
CA SER A 105 12.66 4.32 14.36
C SER A 105 12.87 5.75 14.89
N LEU A 106 13.95 6.42 14.53
CA LEU A 106 14.20 7.83 14.87
C LEU A 106 13.37 8.80 14.01
N PHE A 107 12.89 8.37 12.85
CA PHE A 107 12.22 9.20 11.87
C PHE A 107 10.73 8.89 11.75
N MET A 108 10.34 7.65 12.10
CA MET A 108 8.94 7.22 12.14
C MET A 108 8.73 6.13 13.18
N SER A 109 7.60 6.16 13.88
CA SER A 109 7.30 5.23 14.97
C SER A 109 7.10 3.79 14.51
N THR A 110 6.51 3.61 13.33
CA THR A 110 6.27 2.31 12.69
C THR A 110 6.28 2.49 11.18
N GLU A 111 6.82 1.54 10.46
CA GLU A 111 6.76 1.55 9.01
C GLU A 111 5.36 1.17 8.52
N PRO A 112 4.88 1.76 7.42
CA PRO A 112 3.54 1.51 6.93
C PRO A 112 3.36 0.07 6.46
N ILE A 113 2.16 -0.45 6.68
CA ILE A 113 1.74 -1.77 6.20
C ILE A 113 0.50 -1.62 5.31
N ASP A 114 0.39 -2.45 4.29
CA ASP A 114 -0.75 -2.38 3.38
C ASP A 114 -2.07 -2.62 4.12
N PRO A 115 -3.13 -1.82 3.91
CA PRO A 115 -4.44 -2.03 4.52
C PRO A 115 -5.09 -3.40 4.24
N LYS A 116 -4.63 -4.09 3.23
CA LYS A 116 -5.04 -5.46 2.86
C LYS A 116 -3.93 -6.48 3.07
N GLN A 117 -2.95 -6.17 3.93
CA GLN A 117 -1.80 -7.04 4.15
C GLN A 117 -2.24 -8.48 4.45
N GLY A 118 -1.72 -9.41 3.64
CA GLY A 118 -1.87 -10.86 3.84
C GLY A 118 -0.87 -11.42 4.85
N THR A 119 -0.93 -12.74 5.06
CA THR A 119 0.01 -13.47 5.93
C THR A 119 1.24 -13.98 5.17
N SER A 120 1.22 -13.91 3.85
CA SER A 120 2.34 -14.32 2.99
C SER A 120 2.65 -13.20 2.00
N PRO A 121 3.95 -12.97 1.70
CA PRO A 121 4.32 -11.97 0.72
C PRO A 121 3.76 -12.38 -0.66
N ASN A 122 2.94 -11.51 -1.22
CA ASN A 122 2.52 -11.66 -2.61
C ASN A 122 3.53 -10.91 -3.47
N TRP A 123 4.38 -11.63 -4.19
CA TRP A 123 5.41 -11.09 -5.06
C TRP A 123 4.86 -10.32 -6.27
N THR A 124 3.57 -10.40 -6.50
CA THR A 124 2.85 -9.52 -7.42
C THR A 124 1.97 -8.61 -6.58
N PRO A 125 2.33 -7.35 -6.33
CA PRO A 125 1.54 -6.43 -5.50
C PRO A 125 0.25 -5.96 -6.17
N LEU A 126 -0.34 -6.82 -7.01
CA LEU A 126 -1.61 -6.58 -7.69
C LEU A 126 -2.74 -6.42 -6.67
N ASN A 127 -3.55 -5.39 -6.83
CA ASN A 127 -4.69 -5.09 -5.96
C ASN A 127 -4.34 -4.80 -4.48
N GLY A 128 -3.09 -4.40 -4.20
CA GLY A 128 -2.60 -4.17 -2.86
C GLY A 128 -2.20 -5.46 -2.14
N GLY A 129 -1.78 -5.34 -0.88
CA GLY A 129 -1.50 -6.46 0.03
C GLY A 129 -0.06 -6.55 0.51
N THR A 130 0.91 -5.91 -0.15
CA THR A 130 2.31 -5.92 0.27
C THR A 130 3.04 -4.69 -0.26
N PHE A 131 3.85 -4.05 0.58
CA PHE A 131 4.83 -3.06 0.17
C PHE A 131 6.19 -3.73 0.08
N PHE A 132 6.95 -3.40 -0.97
CA PHE A 132 8.31 -3.86 -1.20
C PHE A 132 9.28 -2.69 -1.21
N TYR A 133 10.46 -2.90 -0.65
CA TYR A 133 11.57 -1.96 -0.66
C TYR A 133 12.83 -2.66 -1.15
N PHE A 134 13.63 -1.95 -1.96
CA PHE A 134 14.91 -2.42 -2.47
C PHE A 134 15.90 -1.26 -2.59
N ALA A 135 17.12 -1.44 -2.09
CA ALA A 135 18.21 -0.46 -2.14
C ALA A 135 19.59 -1.14 -2.17
N SER A 136 19.80 -2.08 -3.09
CA SER A 136 20.97 -2.93 -3.09
C SER A 136 21.49 -3.17 -4.52
N GLY A 137 22.79 -3.31 -4.69
CA GLY A 137 23.42 -3.64 -5.97
C GLY A 137 23.35 -2.54 -7.04
N TYR A 138 23.43 -2.95 -8.30
CA TYR A 138 23.28 -2.15 -9.51
C TYR A 138 24.17 -0.87 -9.53
N GLY A 139 25.46 -1.02 -9.14
CA GLY A 139 26.46 0.03 -9.20
C GLY A 139 26.49 1.00 -8.03
N GLY A 140 25.55 0.92 -7.06
CA GLY A 140 25.48 1.88 -5.95
C GLY A 140 24.58 1.44 -4.83
N THR A 141 25.05 0.46 -4.03
CA THR A 141 24.32 -0.03 -2.86
C THR A 141 24.04 1.12 -1.88
N GLY A 142 22.79 1.33 -1.52
CA GLY A 142 22.35 2.42 -0.62
C GLY A 142 22.42 3.84 -1.23
N GLN A 143 22.75 4.00 -2.50
CA GLN A 143 22.76 5.32 -3.17
C GLN A 143 21.47 5.60 -3.95
N TRP A 144 20.57 4.65 -3.96
CA TRP A 144 19.27 4.71 -4.59
C TRP A 144 18.33 3.72 -3.89
N TYR A 145 17.05 3.90 -4.03
CA TYR A 145 16.07 2.94 -3.57
C TYR A 145 14.81 2.93 -4.44
N MET A 146 14.09 1.85 -4.39
CA MET A 146 12.75 1.78 -4.95
C MET A 146 11.76 1.14 -3.97
N ILE A 147 10.53 1.65 -4.03
CA ILE A 147 9.36 1.09 -3.34
C ILE A 147 8.38 0.63 -4.41
N VAL A 148 7.90 -0.61 -4.27
CA VAL A 148 6.90 -1.18 -5.18
C VAL A 148 5.66 -1.55 -4.38
N PHE A 149 4.50 -1.09 -4.82
CA PHE A 149 3.22 -1.36 -4.18
C PHE A 149 2.08 -1.39 -5.20
N GLY A 150 0.94 -1.98 -4.81
CA GLY A 150 -0.23 -2.10 -5.68
C GLY A 150 -1.37 -1.17 -5.26
N LEU A 151 -2.09 -0.63 -6.25
CA LEU A 151 -3.36 0.07 -6.09
C LEU A 151 -4.52 -0.83 -6.53
N GLU A 152 -5.68 -0.61 -5.93
CA GLU A 152 -6.92 -1.34 -6.25
C GLU A 152 -7.74 -0.65 -7.33
N ASN A 153 -7.60 0.68 -7.44
CA ASN A 153 -8.28 1.48 -8.45
C ASN A 153 -7.28 1.92 -9.51
N TYR A 154 -7.29 1.25 -10.64
CA TYR A 154 -6.38 1.50 -11.77
C TYR A 154 -7.19 1.60 -13.09
N PRO A 155 -6.68 2.25 -14.17
CA PRO A 155 -5.34 2.88 -14.25
C PRO A 155 -5.21 4.11 -13.36
N HIS A 156 -4.01 4.34 -12.82
CA HIS A 156 -3.69 5.47 -11.96
C HIS A 156 -2.54 6.31 -12.55
N PRO A 157 -2.54 7.66 -12.45
CA PRO A 157 -1.48 8.49 -13.02
C PRO A 157 -0.06 8.13 -12.56
N LEU A 158 0.11 7.57 -11.36
CA LEU A 158 1.41 7.13 -10.86
C LEU A 158 1.98 5.92 -11.62
N GLU A 159 1.17 5.15 -12.34
CA GLU A 159 1.64 4.03 -13.15
C GLU A 159 2.46 4.47 -14.37
N ASN A 160 2.31 5.73 -14.80
CA ASN A 160 2.97 6.28 -15.98
C ASN A 160 4.27 7.04 -15.64
N GLN A 161 4.81 6.86 -14.43
CA GLN A 161 6.09 7.46 -14.05
C GLN A 161 7.25 6.64 -14.61
N ASP A 162 8.38 7.31 -14.90
CA ASP A 162 9.57 6.70 -15.53
C ASP A 162 10.26 5.63 -14.65
N GLY A 163 9.75 5.39 -13.45
CA GLY A 163 10.33 4.46 -12.49
C GLY A 163 11.58 5.03 -11.79
N VAL A 164 12.43 4.15 -11.30
CA VAL A 164 13.63 4.50 -10.52
C VAL A 164 14.87 4.08 -11.28
N LYS A 165 15.84 4.98 -11.40
CA LYS A 165 17.12 4.73 -12.05
C LYS A 165 18.18 4.31 -11.05
N ALA A 166 18.77 3.13 -11.24
CA ALA A 166 19.92 2.67 -10.48
C ALA A 166 21.23 3.30 -10.93
N CYS A 167 22.33 3.12 -10.17
CA CYS A 167 23.61 3.77 -10.45
C CYS A 167 24.34 3.17 -11.67
N ASP A 168 23.99 1.98 -12.12
CA ASP A 168 24.49 1.38 -13.37
C ASP A 168 23.73 1.88 -14.62
N GLY A 169 22.76 2.77 -14.43
CA GLY A 169 21.96 3.35 -15.51
C GLY A 169 20.67 2.59 -15.84
N ARG A 170 20.40 1.45 -15.23
CA ARG A 170 19.15 0.70 -15.44
C ARG A 170 17.96 1.41 -14.82
N TYR A 171 16.81 1.32 -15.50
CA TYR A 171 15.53 1.79 -14.98
C TYR A 171 14.69 0.63 -14.50
N PHE A 172 14.13 0.76 -13.31
CA PHE A 172 13.21 -0.19 -12.71
C PHE A 172 11.80 0.39 -12.71
N HIS A 173 10.92 -0.25 -13.46
CA HIS A 173 9.51 0.08 -13.54
C HIS A 173 8.69 -1.22 -13.58
N TYR A 174 8.08 -1.58 -12.45
CA TYR A 174 7.31 -2.82 -12.33
C TYR A 174 5.86 -2.68 -12.78
N GLY A 175 5.35 -1.47 -12.89
CA GLY A 175 4.01 -1.17 -13.42
C GLY A 175 4.06 -0.89 -14.91
N THR A 176 3.87 -1.93 -15.73
CA THR A 176 3.71 -1.76 -17.19
C THR A 176 2.23 -1.76 -17.55
N GLY A 177 1.62 -0.58 -17.52
CA GLY A 177 0.29 -0.32 -18.07
C GLY A 177 -0.88 -1.01 -17.39
N SER A 178 -1.73 -0.25 -16.73
CA SER A 178 -3.08 -0.62 -16.25
C SER A 178 -3.18 -1.84 -15.32
N ASN A 179 -2.13 -2.15 -14.57
CA ASN A 179 -2.13 -3.26 -13.60
C ASN A 179 -2.11 -2.81 -12.13
N GLY A 180 -2.15 -1.49 -11.89
CA GLY A 180 -2.16 -0.94 -10.54
C GLY A 180 -0.83 -1.00 -9.79
N ILE A 181 0.26 -1.50 -10.39
CA ILE A 181 1.57 -1.57 -9.74
C ILE A 181 2.31 -0.24 -9.91
N ILE A 182 2.78 0.32 -8.80
CA ILE A 182 3.51 1.57 -8.72
C ILE A 182 4.96 1.28 -8.32
N THR A 183 5.90 1.92 -8.99
CA THR A 183 7.33 1.93 -8.64
C THR A 183 7.77 3.36 -8.45
N ILE A 184 8.17 3.73 -7.24
CA ILE A 184 8.68 5.06 -6.89
C ILE A 184 9.91 4.94 -6.00
N GLY A 185 10.70 6.01 -5.89
CA GLY A 185 11.88 6.03 -5.02
C GLY A 185 12.85 7.15 -5.42
N ALA A 186 14.08 7.09 -4.90
CA ALA A 186 15.15 7.98 -5.26
C ALA A 186 16.06 7.33 -6.31
N SER A 187 16.31 8.07 -7.38
CA SER A 187 17.25 7.68 -8.45
C SER A 187 18.69 8.02 -8.07
N CYS A 188 19.65 7.22 -8.53
CA CYS A 188 21.05 7.49 -8.33
C CYS A 188 21.50 8.78 -9.05
N GLY A 189 22.19 9.64 -8.31
CA GLY A 189 22.77 10.88 -8.87
C GLY A 189 21.79 12.05 -8.98
N GLN A 190 20.70 12.03 -8.23
CA GLN A 190 19.80 13.18 -8.05
C GLN A 190 20.08 13.89 -6.75
#